data_79390b2931f7ea0a5f898c5e7762a5b0
#
_entry.id   79390b2931f7ea0a5f898c5e7762a5b0
#
_cell.length_a   1.000
_cell.length_b   1.000
_cell.length_c   1.000
_cell.angle_alpha   90.00
_cell.angle_beta   90.00
_cell.angle_gamma   90.00
#
_symmetry.space_group_name_H-M   'P 1'
#
loop_
_entity.id
_entity.type
_entity.pdbx_description
1 polymer ?
#
loop_
_entity_poly.entity_id
_entity_poly.type
_entity_poly.pdbx_seq_one_letter_code
_entity_poly.pdbx_strand_id
1 'polypeptide(L)'
;MSVKEKLPPLRLDRTRHAAPQVFERLRELIVSLELAPGTLLPRPELAERFGVSQTPVRDALLKLGEEGLVDIFPQHATVVSRIDVKAARQAHFLRRSIELEVVRELAQAPDKALLSKLRAHVDVQAATIAPTGWREFTAADQAFHRDMYEAAGVIELFALVRRHSGHVDRLRRLHLPSEGKAQAVVRDHKRIVDAIAKGDAELAQQRVREHLSGTLSQLDEIVRRHPSFVV
;
A
#
# COMPACT_ATOMS: atom_id res chain seq x y z
N MET A 1 24.01 -0.85 6.37
CA MET A 1 23.51 -2.16 6.86
C MET A 1 23.18 -3.03 5.67
N SER A 2 23.73 -4.23 5.62
CA SER A 2 23.49 -5.23 4.55
C SER A 2 22.04 -5.72 4.59
N VAL A 3 21.48 -6.08 3.43
CA VAL A 3 20.18 -6.78 3.33
C VAL A 3 20.17 -8.07 4.18
N LYS A 4 21.34 -8.71 4.35
CA LYS A 4 21.51 -9.91 5.18
C LYS A 4 21.05 -9.71 6.64
N GLU A 5 21.25 -8.52 7.20
CA GLU A 5 20.86 -8.22 8.60
C GLU A 5 19.37 -7.92 8.76
N LYS A 6 18.68 -7.51 7.68
CA LYS A 6 17.29 -7.08 7.71
C LYS A 6 16.29 -8.15 7.29
N LEU A 7 16.73 -9.18 6.56
CA LEU A 7 15.84 -10.21 6.03
C LEU A 7 16.10 -11.55 6.71
N PRO A 8 15.15 -12.11 7.48
CA PRO A 8 15.21 -13.51 7.88
C PRO A 8 15.17 -14.41 6.63
N PRO A 9 15.66 -15.66 6.71
CA PRO A 9 15.46 -16.62 5.63
C PRO A 9 13.98 -16.74 5.29
N LEU A 10 13.63 -16.55 4.04
CA LEU A 10 12.25 -16.56 3.56
C LEU A 10 12.01 -17.84 2.78
N ARG A 11 11.15 -18.70 3.31
CA ARG A 11 10.73 -19.91 2.58
C ARG A 11 9.64 -19.54 1.57
N LEU A 12 9.93 -19.79 0.29
CA LEU A 12 8.94 -19.68 -0.77
C LEU A 12 8.09 -20.95 -0.85
N ASP A 13 6.85 -20.77 -1.26
CA ASP A 13 5.95 -21.89 -1.60
C ASP A 13 6.45 -22.55 -2.89
N ARG A 14 6.82 -23.83 -2.81
CA ARG A 14 7.36 -24.59 -3.94
C ARG A 14 6.32 -24.90 -5.02
N THR A 15 5.05 -24.72 -4.73
CA THR A 15 3.94 -24.94 -5.69
C THR A 15 3.70 -23.73 -6.59
N ARG A 16 4.27 -22.57 -6.25
CA ARG A 16 4.13 -21.30 -6.99
C ARG A 16 5.47 -20.91 -7.65
N HIS A 17 5.41 -20.18 -8.75
CA HIS A 17 6.61 -19.61 -9.38
C HIS A 17 7.36 -18.68 -8.42
N ALA A 18 8.70 -18.79 -8.41
CA ALA A 18 9.53 -18.05 -7.46
C ALA A 18 9.54 -16.53 -7.72
N ALA A 19 9.61 -16.07 -8.97
CA ALA A 19 9.73 -14.64 -9.29
C ALA A 19 8.57 -13.80 -8.75
N PRO A 20 7.28 -14.18 -8.90
CA PRO A 20 6.16 -13.48 -8.28
C PRO A 20 6.26 -13.39 -6.76
N GLN A 21 6.67 -14.46 -6.09
CA GLN A 21 6.78 -14.49 -4.63
C GLN A 21 7.92 -13.60 -4.12
N VAL A 22 9.07 -13.60 -4.79
CA VAL A 22 10.20 -12.70 -4.50
C VAL A 22 9.74 -11.24 -4.69
N PHE A 23 9.03 -10.95 -5.79
CA PHE A 23 8.47 -9.62 -6.04
C PHE A 23 7.51 -9.18 -4.95
N GLU A 24 6.50 -10.01 -4.63
CA GLU A 24 5.49 -9.74 -3.59
C GLU A 24 6.16 -9.42 -2.25
N ARG A 25 7.14 -10.23 -1.86
CA ARG A 25 7.83 -10.06 -0.59
C ARG A 25 8.72 -8.83 -0.54
N LEU A 26 9.52 -8.59 -1.58
CA LEU A 26 10.35 -7.38 -1.65
C LEU A 26 9.49 -6.11 -1.68
N ARG A 27 8.39 -6.14 -2.44
CA ARG A 27 7.43 -5.03 -2.49
C ARG A 27 6.85 -4.72 -1.11
N GLU A 28 6.43 -5.76 -0.36
CA GLU A 28 5.94 -5.62 1.02
C GLU A 28 6.97 -4.93 1.91
N LEU A 29 8.22 -5.40 1.89
CA LEU A 29 9.32 -4.87 2.70
C LEU A 29 9.69 -3.42 2.35
N ILE A 30 9.62 -3.06 1.06
CA ILE A 30 9.88 -1.69 0.60
C ILE A 30 8.73 -0.77 1.01
N VAL A 31 7.50 -1.20 0.81
CA VAL A 31 6.31 -0.38 1.13
C VAL A 31 6.13 -0.22 2.63
N SER A 32 6.46 -1.24 3.44
CA SER A 32 6.47 -1.15 4.91
C SER A 32 7.64 -0.35 5.46
N LEU A 33 8.62 0.05 4.62
CA LEU A 33 9.86 0.74 4.98
C LEU A 33 10.83 -0.11 5.83
N GLU A 34 10.62 -1.41 5.94
CA GLU A 34 11.61 -2.34 6.49
C GLU A 34 12.89 -2.31 5.64
N LEU A 35 12.74 -2.23 4.32
CA LEU A 35 13.80 -1.83 3.39
C LEU A 35 13.65 -0.33 3.06
N ALA A 36 14.36 0.49 3.80
CA ALA A 36 14.31 1.94 3.65
C ALA A 36 14.88 2.42 2.30
N PRO A 37 14.50 3.61 1.80
CA PRO A 37 15.11 4.25 0.65
C PRO A 37 16.64 4.26 0.74
N GLY A 38 17.32 3.98 -0.38
CA GLY A 38 18.79 3.86 -0.44
C GLY A 38 19.35 2.50 0.01
N THR A 39 18.53 1.56 0.47
CA THR A 39 18.99 0.20 0.79
C THR A 39 19.45 -0.49 -0.49
N LEU A 40 20.70 -1.01 -0.46
CA LEU A 40 21.26 -1.84 -1.55
C LEU A 40 20.56 -3.20 -1.59
N LEU A 41 20.28 -3.69 -2.80
CA LEU A 41 19.62 -4.98 -3.07
C LEU A 41 20.51 -5.88 -3.92
N PRO A 42 21.62 -6.43 -3.38
CA PRO A 42 22.54 -7.28 -4.13
C PRO A 42 21.84 -8.60 -4.52
N ARG A 43 21.78 -8.91 -5.82
CA ARG A 43 21.12 -10.12 -6.33
C ARG A 43 21.63 -11.43 -5.72
N PRO A 44 22.96 -11.63 -5.54
CA PRO A 44 23.46 -12.85 -4.90
C PRO A 44 22.96 -13.03 -3.48
N GLU A 45 22.95 -11.96 -2.68
CA GLU A 45 22.48 -12.00 -1.29
C GLU A 45 20.98 -12.29 -1.21
N LEU A 46 20.17 -11.68 -2.10
CA LEU A 46 18.74 -11.95 -2.19
C LEU A 46 18.47 -13.39 -2.63
N ALA A 47 19.21 -13.91 -3.64
CA ALA A 47 19.08 -15.28 -4.11
C ALA A 47 19.34 -16.28 -2.97
N GLU A 48 20.41 -16.07 -2.19
CA GLU A 48 20.72 -16.86 -1.00
C GLU A 48 19.57 -16.81 0.03
N ARG A 49 19.03 -15.61 0.31
CA ARG A 49 17.97 -15.42 1.33
C ARG A 49 16.64 -16.05 0.93
N PHE A 50 16.29 -16.01 -0.34
CA PHE A 50 15.09 -16.65 -0.86
C PHE A 50 15.26 -18.14 -1.20
N GLY A 51 16.49 -18.66 -1.17
CA GLY A 51 16.79 -20.05 -1.56
C GLY A 51 16.53 -20.34 -3.04
N VAL A 52 16.81 -19.38 -3.93
CA VAL A 52 16.54 -19.47 -5.36
C VAL A 52 17.78 -19.08 -6.18
N SER A 53 17.77 -19.32 -7.51
CA SER A 53 18.76 -18.78 -8.42
C SER A 53 18.62 -17.25 -8.58
N GLN A 54 19.60 -16.60 -9.21
CA GLN A 54 19.56 -15.15 -9.43
C GLN A 54 18.51 -14.71 -10.46
N THR A 55 18.05 -15.60 -11.34
CA THR A 55 17.08 -15.26 -12.40
C THR A 55 15.74 -14.76 -11.83
N PRO A 56 15.01 -15.49 -10.96
CA PRO A 56 13.75 -15.01 -10.38
C PRO A 56 13.93 -13.72 -9.56
N VAL A 57 15.10 -13.52 -8.93
CA VAL A 57 15.42 -12.27 -8.22
C VAL A 57 15.55 -11.11 -9.20
N ARG A 58 16.28 -11.32 -10.33
CA ARG A 58 16.42 -10.31 -11.37
C ARG A 58 15.05 -9.89 -11.92
N ASP A 59 14.20 -10.86 -12.23
CA ASP A 59 12.88 -10.60 -12.80
C ASP A 59 11.98 -9.84 -11.80
N ALA A 60 12.05 -10.19 -10.53
CA ALA A 60 11.36 -9.45 -9.46
C ALA A 60 11.86 -8.00 -9.33
N LEU A 61 13.17 -7.78 -9.39
CA LEU A 61 13.77 -6.43 -9.32
C LEU A 61 13.40 -5.58 -10.54
N LEU A 62 13.37 -6.17 -11.75
CA LEU A 62 12.90 -5.46 -12.94
C LEU A 62 11.47 -4.97 -12.78
N LYS A 63 10.58 -5.85 -12.31
CA LYS A 63 9.18 -5.49 -12.04
C LYS A 63 9.04 -4.42 -10.96
N LEU A 64 9.87 -4.45 -9.91
CA LEU A 64 9.91 -3.39 -8.90
C LEU A 64 10.40 -2.06 -9.49
N GLY A 65 11.33 -2.10 -10.45
CA GLY A 65 11.77 -0.93 -11.21
C GLY A 65 10.65 -0.31 -12.05
N GLU A 66 9.83 -1.15 -12.71
CA GLU A 66 8.63 -0.68 -13.44
C GLU A 66 7.62 0.02 -12.53
N GLU A 67 7.52 -0.39 -11.25
CA GLU A 67 6.69 0.27 -10.24
C GLU A 67 7.37 1.50 -9.58
N GLY A 68 8.61 1.82 -9.98
CA GLY A 68 9.39 2.92 -9.40
C GLY A 68 9.86 2.69 -7.96
N LEU A 69 9.84 1.44 -7.49
CA LEU A 69 10.21 1.08 -6.11
C LEU A 69 11.70 0.84 -5.92
N VAL A 70 12.41 0.58 -7.00
CA VAL A 70 13.87 0.42 -7.02
C VAL A 70 14.49 1.16 -8.20
N ASP A 71 15.69 1.68 -8.00
CA ASP A 71 16.55 2.24 -9.05
C ASP A 71 17.57 1.19 -9.45
N ILE A 72 17.59 0.82 -10.73
CA ILE A 72 18.51 -0.17 -11.28
C ILE A 72 19.61 0.56 -12.05
N PHE A 73 20.83 0.55 -11.51
CA PHE A 73 22.02 1.07 -12.18
C PHE A 73 22.71 -0.10 -12.89
N PRO A 74 22.72 -0.12 -14.24
CA PRO A 74 23.35 -1.22 -15.00
C PRO A 74 24.78 -1.47 -14.56
N GLN A 75 25.16 -2.73 -14.35
CA GLN A 75 26.47 -3.20 -13.93
C GLN A 75 26.99 -2.68 -12.56
N HIS A 76 26.23 -1.86 -11.85
CA HIS A 76 26.63 -1.30 -10.56
C HIS A 76 25.79 -1.81 -9.41
N ALA A 77 24.56 -1.32 -9.28
CA ALA A 77 23.74 -1.61 -8.11
C ALA A 77 22.25 -1.57 -8.42
N THR A 78 21.46 -2.21 -7.58
CA THR A 78 20.03 -1.96 -7.43
C THR A 78 19.79 -1.42 -6.03
N VAL A 79 19.07 -0.33 -5.90
CA VAL A 79 18.78 0.31 -4.63
C VAL A 79 17.28 0.58 -4.48
N VAL A 80 16.79 0.57 -3.25
CA VAL A 80 15.42 1.02 -2.97
C VAL A 80 15.31 2.51 -3.30
N SER A 81 14.39 2.89 -4.18
CA SER A 81 14.20 4.27 -4.64
C SER A 81 13.77 5.19 -3.49
N ARG A 82 14.11 6.47 -3.57
CA ARG A 82 13.49 7.51 -2.73
C ARG A 82 12.00 7.65 -3.10
N ILE A 83 11.22 8.23 -2.19
CA ILE A 83 9.79 8.43 -2.40
C ILE A 83 9.61 9.65 -3.31
N ASP A 84 9.14 9.43 -4.52
CA ASP A 84 8.82 10.50 -5.48
C ASP A 84 7.44 11.07 -5.15
N VAL A 85 7.43 12.35 -4.75
CA VAL A 85 6.20 13.10 -4.41
C VAL A 85 5.31 13.29 -5.63
N LYS A 86 5.89 13.51 -6.81
CA LYS A 86 5.12 13.69 -8.05
C LYS A 86 4.39 12.40 -8.41
N ALA A 87 5.07 11.26 -8.37
CA ALA A 87 4.48 9.95 -8.58
C ALA A 87 3.40 9.63 -7.52
N ALA A 88 3.63 9.98 -6.25
CA ALA A 88 2.64 9.81 -5.19
C ALA A 88 1.38 10.63 -5.42
N ARG A 89 1.48 11.88 -5.92
CA ARG A 89 0.34 12.72 -6.28
C ARG A 89 -0.45 12.15 -7.46
N GLN A 90 0.21 11.62 -8.48
CA GLN A 90 -0.43 10.98 -9.62
C GLN A 90 -1.18 9.70 -9.21
N ALA A 91 -0.56 8.86 -8.39
CA ALA A 91 -1.19 7.65 -7.84
C ALA A 91 -2.41 7.99 -6.97
N HIS A 92 -2.33 9.04 -6.16
CA HIS A 92 -3.46 9.54 -5.38
C HIS A 92 -4.59 10.04 -6.29
N PHE A 93 -4.28 10.78 -7.35
CA PHE A 93 -5.28 11.25 -8.30
C PHE A 93 -6.01 10.07 -8.96
N LEU A 94 -5.27 9.08 -9.47
CA LEU A 94 -5.83 7.87 -10.06
C LEU A 94 -6.75 7.14 -9.09
N ARG A 95 -6.27 6.85 -7.89
CA ARG A 95 -7.05 6.16 -6.85
C ARG A 95 -8.33 6.90 -6.50
N ARG A 96 -8.22 8.21 -6.26
CA ARG A 96 -9.37 9.06 -5.93
C ARG A 96 -10.42 9.06 -7.04
N SER A 97 -10.00 9.17 -8.29
CA SER A 97 -10.92 9.19 -9.44
C SER A 97 -11.74 7.91 -9.54
N ILE A 98 -11.12 6.76 -9.28
CA ILE A 98 -11.81 5.47 -9.34
C ILE A 98 -12.66 5.25 -8.09
N GLU A 99 -12.12 5.47 -6.89
CA GLU A 99 -12.85 5.21 -5.63
C GLU A 99 -14.09 6.10 -5.46
N LEU A 100 -14.10 7.31 -6.01
CA LEU A 100 -15.30 8.15 -6.00
C LEU A 100 -16.43 7.52 -6.81
N GLU A 101 -16.12 6.89 -7.93
CA GLU A 101 -17.14 6.21 -8.73
C GLU A 101 -17.57 4.90 -8.08
N VAL A 102 -16.61 4.13 -7.56
CA VAL A 102 -16.90 2.89 -6.81
C VAL A 102 -17.90 3.15 -5.68
N VAL A 103 -17.66 4.14 -4.81
CA VAL A 103 -18.58 4.37 -3.68
C VAL A 103 -19.92 4.95 -4.12
N ARG A 104 -19.97 5.68 -5.25
CA ARG A 104 -21.22 6.15 -5.84
C ARG A 104 -22.11 4.96 -6.24
N GLU A 105 -21.55 4.00 -6.97
CA GLU A 105 -22.24 2.78 -7.39
C GLU A 105 -22.72 1.97 -6.18
N LEU A 106 -21.83 1.75 -5.19
CA LEU A 106 -22.17 1.00 -3.98
C LEU A 106 -23.28 1.66 -3.14
N ALA A 107 -23.31 2.99 -3.11
CA ALA A 107 -24.37 3.73 -2.39
C ALA A 107 -25.71 3.69 -3.12
N GLN A 108 -25.75 3.57 -4.45
CA GLN A 108 -26.98 3.44 -5.21
C GLN A 108 -27.70 2.08 -4.99
N ALA A 109 -26.94 1.04 -4.64
CA ALA A 109 -27.46 -0.29 -4.36
C ALA A 109 -26.76 -0.92 -3.14
N PRO A 110 -27.04 -0.44 -1.91
CA PRO A 110 -26.38 -0.92 -0.71
C PRO A 110 -26.59 -2.42 -0.46
N ASP A 111 -25.50 -3.17 -0.38
CA ASP A 111 -25.53 -4.60 -0.05
C ASP A 111 -25.17 -4.86 1.42
N LYS A 112 -26.06 -5.56 2.14
CA LYS A 112 -25.87 -5.88 3.56
C LYS A 112 -24.65 -6.77 3.82
N ALA A 113 -24.33 -7.70 2.91
CA ALA A 113 -23.19 -8.59 3.06
C ALA A 113 -21.87 -7.80 2.93
N LEU A 114 -21.79 -6.91 1.93
CA LEU A 114 -20.66 -5.99 1.78
C LEU A 114 -20.51 -5.10 3.02
N LEU A 115 -21.57 -4.45 3.47
CA LEU A 115 -21.52 -3.56 4.64
C LEU A 115 -21.02 -4.28 5.89
N SER A 116 -21.41 -5.55 6.08
CA SER A 116 -20.89 -6.38 7.19
C SER A 116 -19.39 -6.63 7.06
N LYS A 117 -18.91 -6.99 5.86
CA LYS A 117 -17.47 -7.18 5.60
C LYS A 117 -16.67 -5.89 5.85
N LEU A 118 -17.14 -4.76 5.33
CA LEU A 118 -16.46 -3.48 5.51
C LEU A 118 -16.36 -3.09 6.99
N ARG A 119 -17.43 -3.30 7.78
CA ARG A 119 -17.41 -3.08 9.24
C ARG A 119 -16.41 -3.99 9.93
N ALA A 120 -16.33 -5.25 9.56
CA ALA A 120 -15.34 -6.19 10.13
C ALA A 120 -13.89 -5.73 9.89
N HIS A 121 -13.57 -5.22 8.70
CA HIS A 121 -12.24 -4.64 8.44
C HIS A 121 -11.97 -3.40 9.31
N VAL A 122 -12.97 -2.55 9.51
CA VAL A 122 -12.85 -1.37 10.39
C VAL A 122 -12.64 -1.78 11.84
N ASP A 123 -13.29 -2.84 12.31
CA ASP A 123 -13.11 -3.36 13.67
C ASP A 123 -11.70 -3.94 13.86
N VAL A 124 -11.16 -4.68 12.87
CA VAL A 124 -9.76 -5.12 12.87
C VAL A 124 -8.79 -3.93 12.93
N GLN A 125 -9.03 -2.90 12.13
CA GLN A 125 -8.20 -1.68 12.19
C GLN A 125 -8.26 -1.04 13.58
N ALA A 126 -9.44 -0.90 14.17
CA ALA A 126 -9.61 -0.31 15.51
C ALA A 126 -8.87 -1.10 16.59
N ALA A 127 -8.86 -2.44 16.49
CA ALA A 127 -8.19 -3.34 17.43
C ALA A 127 -6.66 -3.37 17.26
N THR A 128 -6.13 -2.94 16.11
CA THR A 128 -4.70 -3.02 15.77
C THR A 128 -3.97 -1.67 15.76
N ILE A 129 -4.56 -0.65 16.39
CA ILE A 129 -3.93 0.67 16.57
C ILE A 129 -2.82 0.58 17.61
N ALA A 130 -1.67 0.05 17.21
CA ALA A 130 -0.46 -0.02 18.03
C ALA A 130 0.77 -0.20 17.11
N PRO A 131 1.99 0.16 17.55
CA PRO A 131 3.20 -0.04 16.75
C PRO A 131 3.40 -1.48 16.27
N THR A 132 3.06 -2.46 17.08
CA THR A 132 3.12 -3.90 16.76
C THR A 132 2.01 -4.35 15.81
N GLY A 133 0.92 -3.59 15.68
CA GLY A 133 -0.25 -3.92 14.87
C GLY A 133 -0.31 -3.24 13.49
N TRP A 134 0.70 -2.46 13.11
CA TRP A 134 0.67 -1.72 11.83
C TRP A 134 0.57 -2.60 10.58
N ARG A 135 1.06 -3.83 10.66
CA ARG A 135 0.95 -4.77 9.56
C ARG A 135 -0.50 -5.20 9.36
N GLU A 136 -1.16 -5.62 10.41
CA GLU A 136 -2.57 -6.02 10.44
C GLU A 136 -3.49 -4.86 10.11
N PHE A 137 -3.21 -3.67 10.67
CA PHE A 137 -3.92 -2.44 10.34
C PHE A 137 -3.90 -2.15 8.84
N THR A 138 -2.71 -2.21 8.23
CA THR A 138 -2.53 -1.94 6.80
C THR A 138 -3.17 -3.03 5.93
N ALA A 139 -3.12 -4.29 6.36
CA ALA A 139 -3.78 -5.39 5.65
C ALA A 139 -5.30 -5.23 5.66
N ALA A 140 -5.89 -4.84 6.80
CA ALA A 140 -7.32 -4.55 6.90
C ALA A 140 -7.72 -3.31 6.08
N ASP A 141 -6.89 -2.25 6.02
CA ASP A 141 -7.08 -1.09 5.15
C ASP A 141 -7.16 -1.52 3.66
N GLN A 142 -6.22 -2.35 3.23
CA GLN A 142 -6.19 -2.84 1.85
C GLN A 142 -7.39 -3.73 1.53
N ALA A 143 -7.79 -4.61 2.46
CA ALA A 143 -8.95 -5.48 2.30
C ALA A 143 -10.25 -4.67 2.22
N PHE A 144 -10.41 -3.63 3.06
CA PHE A 144 -11.53 -2.71 3.02
C PHE A 144 -11.72 -2.09 1.64
N HIS A 145 -10.69 -1.51 1.07
CA HIS A 145 -10.75 -0.91 -0.26
C HIS A 145 -10.96 -1.96 -1.35
N ARG A 146 -10.24 -3.09 -1.29
CA ARG A 146 -10.38 -4.18 -2.25
C ARG A 146 -11.82 -4.69 -2.34
N ASP A 147 -12.48 -4.92 -1.21
CA ASP A 147 -13.85 -5.43 -1.18
C ASP A 147 -14.85 -4.43 -1.79
N MET A 148 -14.59 -3.12 -1.70
CA MET A 148 -15.38 -2.11 -2.42
C MET A 148 -15.24 -2.24 -3.93
N TYR A 149 -14.01 -2.40 -4.46
CA TYR A 149 -13.78 -2.61 -5.90
C TYR A 149 -14.38 -3.92 -6.40
N GLU A 150 -14.29 -4.99 -5.61
CA GLU A 150 -14.87 -6.30 -5.94
C GLU A 150 -16.40 -6.21 -6.02
N ALA A 151 -17.04 -5.57 -5.06
CA ALA A 151 -18.48 -5.39 -5.02
C ALA A 151 -19.02 -4.49 -6.16
N ALA A 152 -18.22 -3.51 -6.60
CA ALA A 152 -18.52 -2.70 -7.78
C ALA A 152 -18.22 -3.42 -9.12
N GLY A 153 -17.73 -4.67 -9.09
CA GLY A 153 -17.41 -5.44 -10.30
C GLY A 153 -16.16 -4.97 -11.06
N VAL A 154 -15.28 -4.19 -10.42
CA VAL A 154 -14.11 -3.58 -11.07
C VAL A 154 -12.79 -3.95 -10.37
N ILE A 155 -12.65 -5.19 -9.92
CA ILE A 155 -11.49 -5.66 -9.14
C ILE A 155 -10.15 -5.48 -9.87
N GLU A 156 -10.13 -5.53 -11.20
CA GLU A 156 -8.90 -5.32 -11.98
C GLU A 156 -8.37 -3.88 -11.85
N LEU A 157 -9.25 -2.90 -11.60
CA LEU A 157 -8.84 -1.52 -11.33
C LEU A 157 -8.15 -1.40 -9.96
N PHE A 158 -8.50 -2.24 -9.00
CA PHE A 158 -7.75 -2.33 -7.75
C PHE A 158 -6.29 -2.73 -7.99
N ALA A 159 -6.07 -3.75 -8.83
CA ALA A 159 -4.72 -4.18 -9.20
C ALA A 159 -3.93 -3.06 -9.91
N LEU A 160 -4.58 -2.30 -10.79
CA LEU A 160 -3.98 -1.13 -11.45
C LEU A 160 -3.57 -0.06 -10.42
N VAL A 161 -4.48 0.33 -9.53
CA VAL A 161 -4.19 1.30 -8.46
C VAL A 161 -3.04 0.81 -7.58
N ARG A 162 -3.05 -0.47 -7.19
CA ARG A 162 -1.99 -1.06 -6.36
C ARG A 162 -0.61 -1.02 -7.01
N ARG A 163 -0.52 -1.22 -8.32
CA ARG A 163 0.73 -1.14 -9.08
C ARG A 163 1.36 0.26 -8.98
N HIS A 164 0.54 1.31 -8.98
CA HIS A 164 1.02 2.69 -8.91
C HIS A 164 1.13 3.26 -7.49
N SER A 165 0.64 2.54 -6.47
CA SER A 165 0.50 3.08 -5.11
C SER A 165 1.80 3.14 -4.30
N GLY A 166 2.91 2.53 -4.76
CA GLY A 166 4.10 2.31 -3.94
C GLY A 166 4.68 3.56 -3.27
N HIS A 167 4.69 4.71 -3.96
CA HIS A 167 5.17 5.97 -3.38
C HIS A 167 4.19 6.55 -2.36
N VAL A 168 2.89 6.61 -2.67
CA VAL A 168 1.88 7.13 -1.76
C VAL A 168 1.70 6.22 -0.52
N ASP A 169 1.81 4.91 -0.69
CA ASP A 169 1.72 3.96 0.42
C ASP A 169 2.90 4.13 1.40
N ARG A 170 4.12 4.39 0.90
CA ARG A 170 5.29 4.72 1.75
C ARG A 170 5.08 6.03 2.51
N LEU A 171 4.52 7.09 1.88
CA LEU A 171 4.15 8.32 2.58
C LEU A 171 3.11 8.06 3.67
N ARG A 172 2.10 7.23 3.37
CA ARG A 172 1.09 6.81 4.36
C ARG A 172 1.73 6.06 5.52
N ARG A 173 2.70 5.20 5.25
CA ARG A 173 3.45 4.46 6.26
C ARG A 173 4.25 5.38 7.19
N LEU A 174 4.89 6.43 6.66
CA LEU A 174 5.58 7.44 7.45
C LEU A 174 4.63 8.28 8.30
N HIS A 175 3.41 8.54 7.80
CA HIS A 175 2.42 9.35 8.49
C HIS A 175 1.60 8.58 9.54
N LEU A 176 1.40 7.27 9.37
CA LEU A 176 0.53 6.45 10.21
C LEU A 176 0.86 6.51 11.72
N PRO A 177 2.14 6.55 12.16
CA PRO A 177 2.49 6.67 13.56
C PRO A 177 2.21 8.05 14.18
N SER A 178 1.83 9.06 13.38
CA SER A 178 1.51 10.38 13.91
C SER A 178 0.28 10.34 14.81
N GLU A 179 0.30 11.16 15.86
CA GLU A 179 -0.76 11.19 16.87
C GLU A 179 -2.16 11.35 16.24
N GLY A 180 -3.09 10.50 16.64
CA GLY A 180 -4.48 10.54 16.18
C GLY A 180 -4.70 10.09 14.72
N LYS A 181 -3.64 9.80 13.93
CA LYS A 181 -3.80 9.47 12.51
C LYS A 181 -4.52 8.15 12.28
N ALA A 182 -4.12 7.08 12.96
CA ALA A 182 -4.77 5.78 12.84
C ALA A 182 -6.24 5.84 13.27
N GLN A 183 -6.53 6.54 14.38
CA GLN A 183 -7.90 6.78 14.84
C GLN A 183 -8.73 7.56 13.81
N ALA A 184 -8.12 8.54 13.13
CA ALA A 184 -8.78 9.28 12.06
C ALA A 184 -9.15 8.37 10.88
N VAL A 185 -8.23 7.49 10.44
CA VAL A 185 -8.52 6.50 9.38
C VAL A 185 -9.72 5.62 9.75
N VAL A 186 -9.76 5.08 10.97
CA VAL A 186 -10.89 4.26 11.44
C VAL A 186 -12.21 5.05 11.43
N ARG A 187 -12.19 6.31 11.90
CA ARG A 187 -13.39 7.16 11.87
C ARG A 187 -13.86 7.45 10.45
N ASP A 188 -12.92 7.68 9.53
CA ASP A 188 -13.24 7.98 8.13
C ASP A 188 -13.85 6.76 7.44
N HIS A 189 -13.29 5.56 7.65
CA HIS A 189 -13.85 4.32 7.12
C HIS A 189 -15.27 4.07 7.66
N LYS A 190 -15.53 4.27 8.96
CA LYS A 190 -16.88 4.18 9.52
C LYS A 190 -17.86 5.13 8.80
N ARG A 191 -17.46 6.38 8.59
CA ARG A 191 -18.27 7.38 7.88
C ARG A 191 -18.56 7.00 6.43
N ILE A 192 -17.58 6.39 5.74
CA ILE A 192 -17.77 5.88 4.37
C ILE A 192 -18.82 4.77 4.37
N VAL A 193 -18.68 3.77 5.25
CA VAL A 193 -19.63 2.65 5.37
C VAL A 193 -21.05 3.16 5.70
N ASP A 194 -21.16 4.12 6.61
CA ASP A 194 -22.44 4.68 7.01
C ASP A 194 -23.11 5.47 5.87
N ALA A 195 -22.33 6.18 5.05
CA ALA A 195 -22.86 6.89 3.87
C ALA A 195 -23.37 5.92 2.80
N ILE A 196 -22.60 4.85 2.51
CA ILE A 196 -23.03 3.77 1.61
C ILE A 196 -24.30 3.12 2.14
N ALA A 197 -24.35 2.79 3.43
CA ALA A 197 -25.53 2.15 4.06
C ALA A 197 -26.80 2.99 3.99
N LYS A 198 -26.66 4.33 3.98
CA LYS A 198 -27.78 5.27 3.83
C LYS A 198 -28.25 5.42 2.37
N GLY A 199 -27.52 4.91 1.41
CA GLY A 199 -27.80 5.15 -0.01
C GLY A 199 -27.44 6.57 -0.48
N ASP A 200 -26.65 7.31 0.29
CA ASP A 200 -26.27 8.71 0.00
C ASP A 200 -24.96 8.75 -0.79
N ALA A 201 -25.08 8.74 -2.10
CA ALA A 201 -23.94 8.69 -3.02
C ALA A 201 -23.05 9.95 -2.93
N GLU A 202 -23.64 11.14 -2.77
CA GLU A 202 -22.88 12.38 -2.65
C GLU A 202 -22.08 12.42 -1.35
N LEU A 203 -22.70 12.03 -0.24
CA LEU A 203 -22.03 11.93 1.05
C LEU A 203 -20.93 10.88 1.02
N ALA A 204 -21.15 9.71 0.40
CA ALA A 204 -20.15 8.66 0.28
C ALA A 204 -18.91 9.17 -0.49
N GLN A 205 -19.11 9.86 -1.62
CA GLN A 205 -18.04 10.48 -2.38
C GLN A 205 -17.31 11.56 -1.56
N GLN A 206 -18.04 12.39 -0.82
CA GLN A 206 -17.41 13.40 0.04
C GLN A 206 -16.53 12.75 1.11
N ARG A 207 -16.99 11.69 1.77
CA ARG A 207 -16.21 10.97 2.80
C ARG A 207 -14.95 10.33 2.22
N VAL A 208 -15.00 9.77 1.02
CA VAL A 208 -13.82 9.24 0.32
C VAL A 208 -12.84 10.36 -0.04
N ARG A 209 -13.29 11.52 -0.51
CA ARG A 209 -12.40 12.68 -0.76
C ARG A 209 -11.66 13.11 0.50
N GLU A 210 -12.38 13.23 1.62
CA GLU A 210 -11.81 13.60 2.92
C GLU A 210 -10.77 12.57 3.37
N HIS A 211 -11.14 11.29 3.37
CA HIS A 211 -10.28 10.18 3.76
C HIS A 211 -8.98 10.13 2.95
N LEU A 212 -9.07 10.13 1.62
CA LEU A 212 -7.90 9.99 0.76
C LEU A 212 -6.96 11.20 0.83
N SER A 213 -7.48 12.40 1.11
CA SER A 213 -6.67 13.63 1.19
C SER A 213 -5.77 13.70 2.42
N GLY A 214 -6.05 12.92 3.47
CA GLY A 214 -5.46 13.09 4.78
C GLY A 214 -3.94 12.91 4.88
N THR A 215 -3.29 12.14 3.99
CA THR A 215 -1.81 12.02 3.99
C THR A 215 -1.17 13.13 3.16
N LEU A 216 -1.72 13.45 1.99
CA LEU A 216 -1.14 14.49 1.13
C LEU A 216 -1.30 15.90 1.70
N SER A 217 -2.28 16.14 2.56
CA SER A 217 -2.41 17.42 3.29
C SER A 217 -1.30 17.64 4.31
N GLN A 218 -0.58 16.58 4.71
CA GLN A 218 0.52 16.63 5.67
C GLN A 218 1.90 16.39 5.01
N LEU A 219 1.96 16.50 3.68
CA LEU A 219 3.15 16.16 2.90
C LEU A 219 4.38 16.96 3.34
N ASP A 220 4.24 18.27 3.53
CA ASP A 220 5.36 19.14 3.92
C ASP A 220 5.94 18.75 5.29
N GLU A 221 5.09 18.32 6.22
CA GLU A 221 5.52 17.80 7.52
C GLU A 221 6.25 16.46 7.37
N ILE A 222 5.74 15.55 6.53
CA ILE A 222 6.38 14.26 6.26
C ILE A 222 7.78 14.48 5.64
N VAL A 223 7.89 15.38 4.66
CA VAL A 223 9.17 15.73 4.01
C VAL A 223 10.15 16.33 5.02
N ARG A 224 9.71 17.25 5.86
CA ARG A 224 10.58 17.83 6.92
C ARG A 224 11.10 16.81 7.91
N ARG A 225 10.28 15.82 8.29
CA ARG A 225 10.68 14.75 9.22
C ARG A 225 11.57 13.69 8.57
N HIS A 226 11.45 13.48 7.28
CA HIS A 226 12.13 12.41 6.54
C HIS A 226 12.82 12.90 5.25
N PRO A 227 13.70 13.92 5.30
CA PRO A 227 14.26 14.55 4.11
C PRO A 227 15.15 13.59 3.29
N SER A 228 15.74 12.59 3.90
CA SER A 228 16.55 11.58 3.20
C SER A 228 15.72 10.53 2.47
N PHE A 229 14.42 10.40 2.76
CA PHE A 229 13.54 9.39 2.18
C PHE A 229 12.79 9.90 0.96
N VAL A 230 12.65 11.22 0.81
CA VAL A 230 11.75 11.86 -0.16
C VAL A 230 12.53 12.64 -1.22
N VAL A 231 12.02 12.67 -2.44
CA VAL A 231 12.54 13.44 -3.59
C VAL A 231 11.39 14.07 -4.37
#